data_ba4c66c18a21a77ab03cc275e638f247
#
_entry.id   ba4c66c18a21a77ab03cc275e638f247
#
_cell.length_a   1.000
_cell.length_b   1.000
_cell.length_c   1.000
_cell.angle_alpha   90.00
_cell.angle_beta   90.00
_cell.angle_gamma   90.00
#
_symmetry.space_group_name_H-M   'P 1'
#
loop_
_entity.id
_entity.type
_entity.pdbx_description
1 polymer ?
#
loop_
_entity_poly.entity_id
_entity_poly.type
_entity_poly.pdbx_seq_one_letter_code
_entity_poly.pdbx_strand_id
1 'polypeptide(L)'
;MWKYNNTDELYHYGVLGMRWGHRKSKINTMNKELKRYRKLEKEEKKKRILNKIESERYKKANTRIKRLGVNKYRKGQKISRVGSVIGGVLSANATLGAIRSTSRFIKKKQTGKAVVSSLLAGFGAVATSAYIAANREARRNINQANEYEYNQYKKKYSKVK
;
A
#
# COMPACT_ATOMS: atom_id res chain seq x y z
N MET A 1 0.11 71.52 11.26
CA MET A 1 -0.73 70.83 12.28
C MET A 1 -1.75 69.95 11.56
N TRP A 2 -1.50 68.67 11.47
CA TRP A 2 -2.37 67.72 10.74
C TRP A 2 -3.55 67.33 11.66
N LYS A 3 -4.72 67.80 11.36
CA LYS A 3 -5.95 67.37 12.04
C LYS A 3 -6.41 66.08 11.40
N TYR A 4 -6.24 64.97 12.09
CA TYR A 4 -6.91 63.69 11.74
C TYR A 4 -8.36 63.81 12.22
N ASN A 5 -9.25 64.15 11.33
CA ASN A 5 -10.67 64.35 11.66
C ASN A 5 -11.53 63.09 11.69
N ASN A 6 -10.98 61.94 11.27
CA ASN A 6 -11.74 60.68 11.30
C ASN A 6 -10.84 59.48 11.40
N THR A 7 -11.04 58.70 12.41
CA THR A 7 -10.39 57.36 12.54
C THR A 7 -10.74 56.43 11.39
N ASP A 8 -11.82 56.67 10.67
CA ASP A 8 -12.20 55.88 9.49
C ASP A 8 -11.28 56.12 8.27
N GLU A 9 -10.73 57.36 8.14
CA GLU A 9 -9.77 57.65 7.06
C GLU A 9 -8.41 56.97 7.25
N LEU A 10 -7.98 56.74 8.47
CA LEU A 10 -6.80 55.96 8.79
C LEU A 10 -6.92 54.50 8.33
N TYR A 11 -8.12 53.96 8.33
CA TYR A 11 -8.40 52.63 7.81
C TYR A 11 -8.24 52.52 6.29
N HIS A 12 -8.43 53.61 5.57
CA HIS A 12 -8.34 53.64 4.10
C HIS A 12 -6.94 53.87 3.56
N TYR A 13 -6.02 54.46 4.39
CA TYR A 13 -4.65 54.78 3.92
C TYR A 13 -3.71 53.56 3.79
N GLY A 14 -3.97 52.48 4.51
CA GLY A 14 -3.11 51.30 4.47
C GLY A 14 -3.46 50.32 3.34
N VAL A 15 -4.72 50.20 2.99
CA VAL A 15 -5.19 49.21 2.01
C VAL A 15 -6.54 49.62 1.43
N LEU A 16 -6.52 50.52 0.44
CA LEU A 16 -7.72 50.90 -0.31
C LEU A 16 -8.43 49.64 -0.86
N GLY A 17 -9.63 49.39 -0.35
CA GLY A 17 -10.50 48.32 -0.87
C GLY A 17 -10.32 46.92 -0.26
N MET A 18 -9.44 46.73 0.75
CA MET A 18 -9.35 45.42 1.38
C MET A 18 -10.09 45.37 2.73
N ARG A 19 -11.26 44.72 2.75
CA ARG A 19 -11.87 44.28 4.02
C ARG A 19 -10.90 43.26 4.66
N TRP A 20 -10.42 43.53 5.88
CA TRP A 20 -9.46 42.70 6.62
C TRP A 20 -9.84 41.19 6.66
N GLY A 21 -11.14 40.88 6.60
CA GLY A 21 -11.64 39.52 6.51
C GLY A 21 -11.32 38.79 5.20
N HIS A 22 -11.19 39.50 4.07
CA HIS A 22 -10.95 38.90 2.78
C HIS A 22 -9.51 38.42 2.59
N ARG A 23 -8.52 39.05 3.23
CA ARG A 23 -7.12 38.57 3.18
C ARG A 23 -6.96 37.23 3.88
N LYS A 24 -7.54 37.06 5.08
CA LYS A 24 -7.49 35.78 5.80
C LYS A 24 -8.17 34.65 5.03
N SER A 25 -9.31 34.90 4.38
CA SER A 25 -10.01 33.90 3.57
C SER A 25 -9.20 33.50 2.34
N LYS A 26 -8.59 34.44 1.64
CA LYS A 26 -7.75 34.19 0.45
C LYS A 26 -6.50 33.39 0.81
N ILE A 27 -5.80 33.75 1.92
CA ILE A 27 -4.64 33.01 2.43
C ILE A 27 -5.05 31.59 2.86
N ASN A 28 -6.18 31.43 3.53
CA ASN A 28 -6.68 30.12 3.94
C ASN A 28 -7.05 29.23 2.72
N THR A 29 -7.62 29.82 1.68
CA THR A 29 -7.92 29.12 0.42
C THR A 29 -6.63 28.68 -0.26
N MET A 30 -5.66 29.56 -0.41
CA MET A 30 -4.33 29.23 -0.96
C MET A 30 -3.63 28.12 -0.16
N ASN A 31 -3.67 28.17 1.17
CA ASN A 31 -3.09 27.15 2.03
C ASN A 31 -3.79 25.79 1.88
N LYS A 32 -5.11 25.77 1.69
CA LYS A 32 -5.85 24.54 1.38
C LYS A 32 -5.46 23.95 0.04
N GLU A 33 -5.33 24.80 -0.98
CA GLU A 33 -4.90 24.37 -2.31
C GLU A 33 -3.46 23.86 -2.32
N LEU A 34 -2.54 24.54 -1.64
CA LEU A 34 -1.16 24.07 -1.47
C LEU A 34 -1.09 22.69 -0.79
N LYS A 35 -1.90 22.46 0.25
CA LYS A 35 -2.00 21.14 0.89
C LYS A 35 -2.51 20.07 -0.08
N ARG A 36 -3.50 20.42 -0.92
CA ARG A 36 -4.05 19.53 -1.95
C ARG A 36 -2.99 19.18 -3.00
N TYR A 37 -2.28 20.19 -3.55
CA TYR A 37 -1.22 19.96 -4.53
C TYR A 37 -0.08 19.11 -3.99
N ARG A 38 0.38 19.36 -2.74
CA ARG A 38 1.39 18.52 -2.09
C ARG A 38 0.93 17.07 -1.91
N LYS A 39 -0.36 16.85 -1.67
CA LYS A 39 -0.93 15.49 -1.58
C LYS A 39 -0.92 14.80 -2.93
N LEU A 40 -1.37 15.49 -3.99
CA LEU A 40 -1.35 14.97 -5.36
C LEU A 40 0.07 14.63 -5.82
N GLU A 41 1.04 15.49 -5.58
CA GLU A 41 2.44 15.23 -5.91
C GLU A 41 2.99 13.97 -5.20
N LYS A 42 2.66 13.78 -3.92
CA LYS A 42 3.03 12.56 -3.19
C LYS A 42 2.38 11.31 -3.77
N GLU A 43 1.13 11.40 -4.20
CA GLU A 43 0.41 10.28 -4.83
C GLU A 43 1.00 9.93 -6.20
N GLU A 44 1.36 10.94 -7.01
CA GLU A 44 2.04 10.71 -8.29
C GLU A 44 3.42 10.07 -8.11
N LYS A 45 4.23 10.56 -7.16
CA LYS A 45 5.53 9.93 -6.83
C LYS A 45 5.36 8.48 -6.41
N LYS A 46 4.35 8.17 -5.58
CA LYS A 46 4.03 6.77 -5.22
C LYS A 46 3.65 5.93 -6.43
N LYS A 47 2.80 6.44 -7.33
CA LYS A 47 2.42 5.73 -8.56
C LYS A 47 3.62 5.45 -9.45
N ARG A 48 4.52 6.41 -9.66
CA ARG A 48 5.76 6.22 -10.45
C ARG A 48 6.65 5.12 -9.87
N ILE A 49 6.84 5.11 -8.54
CA ILE A 49 7.63 4.09 -7.84
C ILE A 49 6.97 2.70 -7.99
N LEU A 50 5.65 2.60 -7.79
CA LEU A 50 4.92 1.35 -7.95
C LEU A 50 5.03 0.80 -9.37
N ASN A 51 4.84 1.64 -10.38
CA ASN A 51 4.97 1.24 -11.78
C ASN A 51 6.38 0.74 -12.12
N LYS A 52 7.42 1.39 -11.57
CA LYS A 52 8.80 0.93 -11.72
C LYS A 52 9.02 -0.45 -11.11
N ILE A 53 8.56 -0.66 -9.88
CA ILE A 53 8.66 -1.95 -9.18
C ILE A 53 7.91 -3.05 -9.96
N GLU A 54 6.71 -2.76 -10.45
CA GLU A 54 5.93 -3.71 -11.24
C GLU A 54 6.64 -4.07 -12.56
N SER A 55 7.19 -3.10 -13.27
CA SER A 55 7.94 -3.36 -14.51
C SER A 55 9.17 -4.25 -14.29
N GLU A 56 9.91 -4.03 -13.21
CA GLU A 56 11.07 -4.87 -12.85
C GLU A 56 10.64 -6.30 -12.47
N ARG A 57 9.55 -6.45 -11.73
CA ARG A 57 8.98 -7.78 -11.42
C ARG A 57 8.56 -8.52 -12.69
N TYR A 58 7.93 -7.82 -13.62
CA TYR A 58 7.52 -8.35 -14.93
C TYR A 58 8.73 -8.87 -15.71
N LYS A 59 9.79 -8.08 -15.79
CA LYS A 59 11.06 -8.49 -16.45
C LYS A 59 11.65 -9.74 -15.82
N LYS A 60 11.75 -9.79 -14.48
CA LYS A 60 12.27 -10.95 -13.74
C LYS A 60 11.44 -12.21 -13.96
N ALA A 61 10.09 -12.08 -13.91
CA ALA A 61 9.20 -13.21 -14.16
C ALA A 61 9.34 -13.75 -15.60
N ASN A 62 9.37 -12.87 -16.60
CA ASN A 62 9.55 -13.24 -18.00
C ASN A 62 10.90 -13.96 -18.25
N THR A 63 11.97 -13.49 -17.61
CA THR A 63 13.27 -14.16 -17.68
C THR A 63 13.22 -15.57 -17.09
N ARG A 64 12.55 -15.75 -15.96
CA ARG A 64 12.34 -17.08 -15.35
C ARG A 64 11.46 -17.99 -16.19
N ILE A 65 10.39 -17.45 -16.79
CA ILE A 65 9.50 -18.19 -17.71
C ILE A 65 10.29 -18.67 -18.93
N LYS A 66 11.11 -17.81 -19.54
CA LYS A 66 11.96 -18.17 -20.67
C LYS A 66 12.93 -19.30 -20.31
N ARG A 67 13.55 -19.25 -19.12
CA ARG A 67 14.53 -20.24 -18.66
C ARG A 67 13.91 -21.59 -18.31
N LEU A 68 12.76 -21.60 -17.63
CA LEU A 68 12.15 -22.82 -17.08
C LEU A 68 11.07 -23.42 -17.99
N GLY A 69 10.54 -22.66 -18.92
CA GLY A 69 9.34 -22.98 -19.68
C GLY A 69 8.05 -22.66 -18.90
N VAL A 70 7.00 -22.28 -19.62
CA VAL A 70 5.72 -21.81 -19.05
C VAL A 70 5.10 -22.85 -18.11
N ASN A 71 5.04 -24.12 -18.53
CA ASN A 71 4.37 -25.17 -17.76
C ASN A 71 5.09 -25.47 -16.43
N LYS A 72 6.43 -25.58 -16.46
CA LYS A 72 7.23 -25.84 -15.25
C LYS A 72 7.17 -24.65 -14.28
N TYR A 73 7.25 -23.43 -14.81
CA TYR A 73 7.10 -22.22 -14.01
C TYR A 73 5.71 -22.16 -13.35
N ARG A 74 4.63 -22.36 -14.12
CA ARG A 74 3.25 -22.37 -13.63
C ARG A 74 3.02 -23.44 -12.55
N LYS A 75 3.54 -24.67 -12.75
CA LYS A 75 3.48 -25.75 -11.76
C LYS A 75 4.16 -25.37 -10.46
N GLY A 76 5.34 -24.78 -10.51
CA GLY A 76 6.07 -24.29 -9.33
C GLY A 76 5.28 -23.20 -8.58
N GLN A 77 4.66 -22.26 -9.29
CA GLN A 77 3.84 -21.21 -8.67
C GLN A 77 2.55 -21.77 -8.03
N LYS A 78 1.92 -22.79 -8.64
CA LYS A 78 0.77 -23.48 -8.03
C LYS A 78 1.15 -24.18 -6.73
N ILE A 79 2.29 -24.86 -6.68
CA ILE A 79 2.79 -25.50 -5.45
C ILE A 79 3.09 -24.44 -4.38
N SER A 80 3.78 -23.37 -4.73
CA SER A 80 4.05 -22.25 -3.80
C SER A 80 2.74 -21.64 -3.25
N ARG A 81 1.72 -21.49 -4.09
CA ARG A 81 0.41 -21.01 -3.67
C ARG A 81 -0.26 -21.94 -2.65
N VAL A 82 -0.26 -23.24 -2.89
CA VAL A 82 -0.81 -24.23 -1.95
C VAL A 82 -0.05 -24.19 -0.63
N GLY A 83 1.28 -24.18 -0.67
CA GLY A 83 2.12 -24.06 0.52
C GLY A 83 1.82 -22.79 1.33
N SER A 84 1.63 -21.66 0.66
CA SER A 84 1.30 -20.41 1.33
C SER A 84 -0.11 -20.40 1.95
N VAL A 85 -1.09 -21.09 1.37
CA VAL A 85 -2.41 -21.25 1.97
C VAL A 85 -2.33 -22.11 3.23
N ILE A 86 -1.68 -23.27 3.14
CA ILE A 86 -1.51 -24.16 4.30
C ILE A 86 -0.76 -23.45 5.43
N GLY A 87 0.38 -22.83 5.13
CA GLY A 87 1.17 -22.07 6.10
C GLY A 87 0.37 -20.93 6.73
N GLY A 88 -0.44 -20.23 5.93
CA GLY A 88 -1.31 -19.16 6.41
C GLY A 88 -2.38 -19.66 7.40
N VAL A 89 -3.02 -20.79 7.10
CA VAL A 89 -4.02 -21.40 8.00
C VAL A 89 -3.38 -21.84 9.33
N LEU A 90 -2.24 -22.53 9.26
CA LEU A 90 -1.52 -22.97 10.45
C LEU A 90 -1.08 -21.80 11.31
N SER A 91 -0.52 -20.76 10.70
CA SER A 91 -0.09 -19.54 11.38
C SER A 91 -1.28 -18.78 12.01
N ALA A 92 -2.41 -18.67 11.31
CA ALA A 92 -3.61 -18.05 11.85
C ALA A 92 -4.16 -18.81 13.06
N ASN A 93 -4.20 -20.15 13.00
CA ASN A 93 -4.64 -20.98 14.12
C ASN A 93 -3.71 -20.84 15.35
N ALA A 94 -2.38 -20.82 15.15
CA ALA A 94 -1.41 -20.56 16.20
C ALA A 94 -1.61 -19.16 16.83
N THR A 95 -1.86 -18.15 16.03
CA THR A 95 -2.16 -16.79 16.48
C THR A 95 -3.42 -16.74 17.34
N LEU A 96 -4.49 -17.36 16.90
CA LEU A 96 -5.75 -17.45 17.68
C LEU A 96 -5.57 -18.20 19.00
N GLY A 97 -4.78 -19.28 18.99
CA GLY A 97 -4.40 -20.00 20.21
C GLY A 97 -3.65 -19.12 21.20
N ALA A 98 -2.68 -18.35 20.72
CA ALA A 98 -1.89 -17.43 21.54
C ALA A 98 -2.77 -16.29 22.11
N ILE A 99 -3.69 -15.72 21.32
CA ILE A 99 -4.63 -14.69 21.79
C ILE A 99 -5.54 -15.24 22.91
N ARG A 100 -6.09 -16.46 22.73
CA ARG A 100 -6.92 -17.10 23.73
C ARG A 100 -6.13 -17.37 25.04
N SER A 101 -4.87 -17.78 24.91
CA SER A 101 -3.98 -18.00 26.06
C SER A 101 -3.70 -16.70 26.79
N THR A 102 -3.40 -15.62 26.09
CA THR A 102 -3.19 -14.29 26.66
C THR A 102 -4.40 -13.85 27.48
N SER A 103 -5.60 -13.97 26.93
CA SER A 103 -6.83 -13.62 27.65
C SER A 103 -7.02 -14.44 28.94
N ARG A 104 -6.71 -15.74 28.90
CA ARG A 104 -6.76 -16.60 30.09
C ARG A 104 -5.72 -16.21 31.15
N PHE A 105 -4.49 -15.88 30.76
CA PHE A 105 -3.43 -15.48 31.67
C PHE A 105 -3.68 -14.12 32.34
N ILE A 106 -4.26 -13.17 31.58
CA ILE A 106 -4.71 -11.88 32.14
C ILE A 106 -5.76 -12.10 33.24
N LYS A 107 -6.79 -12.91 32.95
CA LYS A 107 -7.83 -13.24 33.94
C LYS A 107 -7.28 -13.89 35.18
N LYS A 108 -6.20 -14.69 35.07
CA LYS A 108 -5.51 -15.36 36.20
C LYS A 108 -4.42 -14.50 36.83
N LYS A 109 -4.31 -13.22 36.48
CA LYS A 109 -3.27 -12.28 36.94
C LYS A 109 -1.81 -12.77 36.75
N GLN A 110 -1.58 -13.64 35.76
CA GLN A 110 -0.27 -14.18 35.40
C GLN A 110 0.39 -13.31 34.35
N THR A 111 0.83 -12.11 34.70
CA THR A 111 1.32 -11.07 33.77
C THR A 111 2.48 -11.54 32.90
N GLY A 112 3.48 -12.24 33.45
CA GLY A 112 4.63 -12.73 32.68
C GLY A 112 4.22 -13.69 31.56
N LYS A 113 3.32 -14.65 31.84
CA LYS A 113 2.81 -15.57 30.82
C LYS A 113 1.94 -14.87 29.79
N ALA A 114 1.19 -13.84 30.19
CA ALA A 114 0.39 -13.03 29.30
C ALA A 114 1.27 -12.26 28.29
N VAL A 115 2.39 -11.69 28.75
CA VAL A 115 3.34 -10.99 27.86
C VAL A 115 3.94 -11.94 26.84
N VAL A 116 4.44 -13.10 27.25
CA VAL A 116 4.99 -14.09 26.32
C VAL A 116 3.96 -14.53 25.28
N SER A 117 2.73 -14.82 25.69
CA SER A 117 1.71 -15.27 24.75
C SER A 117 1.21 -14.15 23.83
N SER A 118 1.26 -12.88 24.25
CA SER A 118 0.96 -11.75 23.36
C SER A 118 2.03 -11.53 22.30
N LEU A 119 3.31 -11.72 22.64
CA LEU A 119 4.40 -11.71 21.67
C LEU A 119 4.25 -12.82 20.63
N LEU A 120 3.93 -14.04 21.04
CA LEU A 120 3.66 -15.15 20.13
C LEU A 120 2.48 -14.85 19.20
N ALA A 121 1.43 -14.21 19.69
CA ALA A 121 0.32 -13.76 18.86
C ALA A 121 0.76 -12.72 17.82
N GLY A 122 1.63 -11.78 18.19
CA GLY A 122 2.23 -10.81 17.28
C GLY A 122 3.03 -11.46 16.15
N PHE A 123 3.93 -12.39 16.50
CA PHE A 123 4.71 -13.16 15.50
C PHE A 123 3.81 -13.97 14.56
N GLY A 124 2.79 -14.62 15.10
CA GLY A 124 1.82 -15.36 14.31
C GLY A 124 1.05 -14.48 13.32
N ALA A 125 0.67 -13.25 13.71
CA ALA A 125 0.00 -12.30 12.84
C ALA A 125 0.93 -11.84 11.70
N VAL A 126 2.20 -11.57 11.97
CA VAL A 126 3.20 -11.23 10.96
C VAL A 126 3.41 -12.38 9.99
N ALA A 127 3.55 -13.60 10.47
CA ALA A 127 3.69 -14.79 9.64
C ALA A 127 2.46 -15.00 8.74
N THR A 128 1.25 -14.85 9.28
CA THR A 128 0.00 -14.95 8.50
C THR A 128 -0.04 -13.92 7.38
N SER A 129 0.34 -12.67 7.64
CA SER A 129 0.39 -11.62 6.64
C SER A 129 1.39 -11.92 5.51
N ALA A 130 2.55 -12.50 5.85
CA ALA A 130 3.56 -12.92 4.89
C ALA A 130 3.06 -14.05 3.98
N TYR A 131 2.33 -15.04 4.52
CA TYR A 131 1.71 -16.10 3.71
C TYR A 131 0.62 -15.56 2.78
N ILE A 132 -0.18 -14.60 3.22
CA ILE A 132 -1.18 -13.93 2.37
C ILE A 132 -0.48 -13.19 1.22
N ALA A 133 0.60 -12.47 1.51
CA ALA A 133 1.38 -11.78 0.49
C ALA A 133 1.99 -12.77 -0.53
N ALA A 134 2.58 -13.87 -0.07
CA ALA A 134 3.12 -14.94 -0.93
C ALA A 134 2.06 -15.57 -1.83
N ASN A 135 0.87 -15.83 -1.32
CA ASN A 135 -0.26 -16.35 -2.11
C ASN A 135 -0.67 -15.36 -3.22
N ARG A 136 -0.76 -14.06 -2.90
CA ARG A 136 -1.06 -13.01 -3.88
C ARG A 136 0.01 -12.92 -4.96
N GLU A 137 1.27 -13.02 -4.57
CA GLU A 137 2.39 -13.01 -5.52
C GLU A 137 2.38 -14.24 -6.44
N ALA A 138 2.15 -15.43 -5.90
CA ALA A 138 2.03 -16.65 -6.69
C ALA A 138 0.86 -16.58 -7.70
N ARG A 139 -0.28 -16.00 -7.33
CA ARG A 139 -1.39 -15.74 -8.26
C ARG A 139 -0.99 -14.80 -9.40
N ARG A 140 -0.33 -13.68 -9.08
CA ARG A 140 0.17 -12.73 -10.09
C ARG A 140 1.13 -13.41 -11.07
N ASN A 141 2.05 -14.21 -10.55
CA ASN A 141 3.02 -14.94 -11.36
C ASN A 141 2.37 -15.98 -12.29
N ILE A 142 1.29 -16.65 -11.85
CA ILE A 142 0.52 -17.55 -12.70
C ILE A 142 -0.16 -16.76 -13.83
N ASN A 143 -0.77 -15.63 -13.53
CA ASN A 143 -1.41 -14.77 -14.53
C ASN A 143 -0.40 -14.26 -15.57
N GLN A 144 0.80 -13.86 -15.13
CA GLN A 144 1.89 -13.47 -16.03
C GLN A 144 2.34 -14.62 -16.96
N ALA A 145 2.40 -15.86 -16.43
CA ALA A 145 2.71 -17.01 -17.24
C ALA A 145 1.65 -17.27 -18.31
N ASN A 146 0.37 -17.09 -17.96
CA ASN A 146 -0.74 -17.23 -18.92
C ASN A 146 -0.70 -16.14 -19.98
N GLU A 147 -0.42 -14.88 -19.60
CA GLU A 147 -0.30 -13.75 -20.51
C GLU A 147 0.89 -13.91 -21.45
N TYR A 148 2.04 -14.38 -20.93
CA TYR A 148 3.21 -14.68 -21.74
C TYR A 148 2.90 -15.75 -22.78
N GLU A 149 2.24 -16.83 -22.39
CA GLU A 149 1.82 -17.91 -23.29
C GLU A 149 0.84 -17.41 -24.35
N TYR A 150 -0.18 -16.64 -23.95
CA TYR A 150 -1.14 -16.02 -24.87
C TYR A 150 -0.43 -15.15 -25.93
N ASN A 151 0.52 -14.32 -25.49
CA ASN A 151 1.27 -13.44 -26.39
C ASN A 151 2.16 -14.23 -27.36
N GLN A 152 2.68 -15.39 -26.95
CA GLN A 152 3.42 -16.29 -27.84
C GLN A 152 2.51 -16.89 -28.90
N TYR A 153 1.33 -17.39 -28.51
CA TYR A 153 0.34 -17.91 -29.47
C TYR A 153 -0.16 -16.81 -30.41
N LYS A 154 -0.48 -15.65 -29.91
CA LYS A 154 -0.89 -14.50 -30.74
C LYS A 154 0.15 -14.18 -31.81
N LYS A 155 1.44 -14.12 -31.45
CA LYS A 155 2.52 -13.89 -32.41
C LYS A 155 2.67 -15.00 -33.44
N LYS A 156 2.48 -16.27 -33.01
CA LYS A 156 2.59 -17.42 -33.91
C LYS A 156 1.46 -17.42 -34.95
N TYR A 157 0.24 -17.16 -34.53
CA TYR A 157 -0.94 -17.26 -35.39
C TYR A 157 -1.29 -15.95 -36.13
N SER A 158 -0.83 -14.80 -35.69
CA SER A 158 -1.00 -13.54 -36.44
C SER A 158 -0.18 -13.50 -37.73
N LYS A 159 0.81 -14.39 -37.88
CA LYS A 159 1.62 -14.52 -39.11
C LYS A 159 1.02 -15.48 -40.14
N VAL A 160 -0.10 -16.13 -39.79
CA VAL A 160 -0.76 -17.13 -40.65
C VAL A 160 -1.95 -16.51 -41.44
N LYS A 161 -2.18 -15.20 -41.27
CA LYS A 161 -3.02 -14.40 -42.14
C LYS A 161 -2.16 -13.64 -43.11
#